data_f81167e53e580ae90a7e473e9fcbbf5b
#
_entry.id   f81167e53e580ae90a7e473e9fcbbf5b
#
_cell.length_a   1.000
_cell.length_b   1.000
_cell.length_c   1.000
_cell.angle_alpha   90.00
_cell.angle_beta   90.00
_cell.angle_gamma   90.00
#
_symmetry.space_group_name_H-M   'P 1'
#
loop_
_entity.id
_entity.type
_entity.pdbx_description
1 polymer ?
#
loop_
_entity_poly.entity_id
_entity_poly.type
_entity_poly.pdbx_seq_one_letter_code
_entity_poly.pdbx_strand_id
1 'polypeptide(L)'
;MATKKPNRSPRKRRTIPFNFGDEHKEYISQCRFNTYNVLEGAVRSGKTIDNVFAFAHELKTTPDKIHLATGSTMANAKLNIGDANGFGLEYIFRGQCRWSKYKDNDCLRIKGVSTGGVEKIVIFAGGAYSDSFKKIRGNSYGMWIATEINLHHDNTIKEAFNRQLAAKRRKIFWDLNPEHPKAPIYTDYLDLYASKAAAGQLIGGYNYRHFDIFQNINIPPGRLEEIISQYDEGSIWYIRDILGQRTIAEGLVYPSLATSIAAHDGKFSIPAAVAMGMAHKGNSGGYPAADAPEKDSIIEINIGIDFGGNGSGHAFVATGMTTGYKNLIVLRSKRYLEGERDPDTGRRLNDIDPEMLSALFLRFMTGILNDYGFVTRVFADSAEPVLIRGIRNAMNRMNLGNTKIENARKSEIIGRIRTVTTLAAQGRIFFTEECETFEEAISMAVWNPKKIELERLDDGTSDIDTLDAFEYTFEKRIKKLLSGAAWEVTGNGIY
;
A
#
# COMPACT_ATOMS: atom_id res chain seq x y z
N MET A 1 -46.03 -38.74 -25.87
CA MET A 1 -44.60 -39.16 -25.70
C MET A 1 -43.87 -38.10 -24.91
N ALA A 2 -43.55 -38.38 -23.65
CA ALA A 2 -42.85 -37.42 -22.77
C ALA A 2 -41.33 -37.64 -22.90
N THR A 3 -40.62 -36.66 -23.37
CA THR A 3 -39.16 -36.70 -23.51
C THR A 3 -38.50 -36.58 -22.14
N LYS A 4 -37.85 -37.67 -21.69
CA LYS A 4 -36.98 -37.67 -20.49
C LYS A 4 -35.82 -36.70 -20.67
N LYS A 5 -35.71 -35.67 -19.79
CA LYS A 5 -34.52 -34.84 -19.67
C LYS A 5 -33.29 -35.66 -19.24
N PRO A 6 -32.12 -35.48 -19.83
CA PRO A 6 -30.95 -36.26 -19.45
C PRO A 6 -30.51 -35.89 -18.03
N ASN A 7 -30.27 -36.91 -17.23
CA ASN A 7 -29.77 -36.84 -15.86
C ASN A 7 -28.32 -36.30 -15.90
N ARG A 8 -28.12 -34.98 -15.64
CA ARG A 8 -26.78 -34.41 -15.50
C ARG A 8 -26.20 -34.84 -14.15
N SER A 9 -25.24 -35.75 -14.19
CA SER A 9 -24.41 -36.05 -13.02
C SER A 9 -23.86 -34.76 -12.40
N PRO A 10 -23.85 -34.63 -11.06
CA PRO A 10 -23.32 -33.43 -10.43
C PRO A 10 -21.83 -33.28 -10.78
N ARG A 11 -21.46 -32.18 -11.42
CA ARG A 11 -20.06 -31.84 -11.67
C ARG A 11 -19.32 -31.84 -10.32
N LYS A 12 -18.41 -32.79 -10.13
CA LYS A 12 -17.46 -32.76 -9.01
C LYS A 12 -16.73 -31.40 -9.06
N ARG A 13 -17.06 -30.51 -8.13
CA ARG A 13 -16.31 -29.26 -7.95
C ARG A 13 -14.86 -29.68 -7.66
N ARG A 14 -13.91 -29.28 -8.50
CA ARG A 14 -12.48 -29.41 -8.23
C ARG A 14 -12.21 -28.66 -6.94
N THR A 15 -11.86 -29.36 -5.88
CA THR A 15 -11.37 -28.79 -4.63
C THR A 15 -9.93 -28.37 -4.91
N ILE A 16 -9.61 -27.09 -4.78
CA ILE A 16 -8.22 -26.64 -4.79
C ILE A 16 -7.65 -27.08 -3.43
N PRO A 17 -6.64 -27.98 -3.40
CA PRO A 17 -6.07 -28.41 -2.13
C PRO A 17 -5.30 -27.23 -1.53
N PHE A 18 -5.60 -26.84 -0.30
CA PHE A 18 -4.78 -25.93 0.50
C PHE A 18 -3.84 -26.79 1.35
N ASN A 19 -2.54 -26.54 1.23
CA ASN A 19 -1.52 -27.24 1.98
C ASN A 19 -0.96 -26.35 3.09
N PHE A 20 -0.82 -26.92 4.28
CA PHE A 20 -0.16 -26.25 5.40
C PHE A 20 1.29 -26.71 5.50
N GLY A 21 2.22 -25.78 5.60
CA GLY A 21 3.61 -26.02 6.01
C GLY A 21 3.66 -26.58 7.45
N ASP A 22 4.78 -27.14 7.85
CA ASP A 22 4.86 -27.80 9.17
C ASP A 22 4.75 -26.80 10.32
N GLU A 23 5.31 -25.61 10.19
CA GLU A 23 5.18 -24.54 11.18
C GLU A 23 3.73 -24.04 11.30
N HIS A 24 3.00 -23.95 10.19
CA HIS A 24 1.57 -23.63 10.17
C HIS A 24 0.74 -24.69 10.88
N LYS A 25 1.02 -25.98 10.63
CA LYS A 25 0.37 -27.12 11.33
C LYS A 25 0.65 -27.09 12.82
N GLU A 26 1.91 -26.81 13.20
CA GLU A 26 2.29 -26.69 14.61
C GLU A 26 1.48 -25.57 15.29
N TYR A 27 1.47 -24.37 14.70
CA TYR A 27 0.68 -23.26 15.26
C TYR A 27 -0.80 -23.64 15.44
N ILE A 28 -1.43 -24.17 14.39
CA ILE A 28 -2.85 -24.58 14.43
C ILE A 28 -3.09 -25.59 15.54
N SER A 29 -2.19 -26.57 15.71
CA SER A 29 -2.30 -27.61 16.74
C SER A 29 -2.17 -27.03 18.16
N GLN A 30 -1.28 -26.05 18.36
CA GLN A 30 -1.08 -25.37 19.65
C GLN A 30 -2.26 -24.48 20.04
N CYS A 31 -3.06 -24.01 19.10
CA CYS A 31 -4.27 -23.22 19.40
C CYS A 31 -5.25 -23.96 20.31
N ARG A 32 -5.25 -25.29 20.31
CA ARG A 32 -6.09 -26.10 21.21
C ARG A 32 -5.80 -25.84 22.68
N PHE A 33 -4.52 -25.65 23.03
CA PHE A 33 -4.04 -25.57 24.40
C PHE A 33 -3.96 -24.15 24.93
N ASN A 34 -4.07 -23.14 24.05
CA ASN A 34 -3.84 -21.75 24.40
C ASN A 34 -5.11 -20.90 24.25
N THR A 35 -5.27 -19.94 25.15
CA THR A 35 -6.34 -18.93 25.09
C THR A 35 -5.99 -17.81 24.11
N TYR A 36 -4.74 -17.37 24.12
CA TYR A 36 -4.25 -16.26 23.31
C TYR A 36 -3.44 -16.81 22.15
N ASN A 37 -4.00 -16.74 20.93
CA ASN A 37 -3.37 -17.23 19.71
C ASN A 37 -3.15 -16.06 18.78
N VAL A 38 -1.90 -15.77 18.44
CA VAL A 38 -1.53 -14.59 17.65
C VAL A 38 -0.55 -14.97 16.55
N LEU A 39 -0.84 -14.54 15.35
CA LEU A 39 0.01 -14.63 14.17
C LEU A 39 0.42 -13.25 13.69
N GLU A 40 1.71 -12.99 13.70
CA GLU A 40 2.29 -11.79 13.10
C GLU A 40 3.17 -12.20 11.91
N GLY A 41 3.29 -11.34 10.90
CA GLY A 41 4.25 -11.61 9.83
C GLY A 41 3.87 -11.00 8.49
N ALA A 42 4.55 -11.45 7.45
CA ALA A 42 4.49 -10.94 6.09
C ALA A 42 3.09 -10.97 5.48
N VAL A 43 2.85 -10.07 4.54
CA VAL A 43 1.66 -10.12 3.69
C VAL A 43 1.66 -11.44 2.90
N ARG A 44 0.50 -12.10 2.80
CA ARG A 44 0.34 -13.42 2.13
C ARG A 44 1.13 -14.57 2.74
N SER A 45 1.60 -14.48 3.96
CA SER A 45 2.24 -15.61 4.66
C SER A 45 1.28 -16.73 5.09
N GLY A 46 -0.04 -16.54 4.96
CA GLY A 46 -1.04 -17.58 5.30
C GLY A 46 -1.72 -17.39 6.66
N LYS A 47 -1.31 -16.40 7.45
CA LYS A 47 -1.77 -16.13 8.84
C LYS A 47 -3.29 -16.22 9.04
N THR A 48 -4.05 -15.51 8.22
CA THR A 48 -5.50 -15.43 8.36
C THR A 48 -6.16 -16.80 8.13
N ILE A 49 -5.66 -17.55 7.16
CA ILE A 49 -6.15 -18.91 6.87
C ILE A 49 -5.90 -19.85 8.06
N ASP A 50 -4.71 -19.79 8.65
CA ASP A 50 -4.37 -20.60 9.83
C ASP A 50 -5.31 -20.31 10.99
N ASN A 51 -5.53 -19.01 11.29
CA ASN A 51 -6.47 -18.61 12.33
C ASN A 51 -7.90 -19.04 12.04
N VAL A 52 -8.36 -18.94 10.79
CA VAL A 52 -9.68 -19.41 10.39
C VAL A 52 -9.83 -20.90 10.59
N PHE A 53 -8.82 -21.71 10.20
CA PHE A 53 -8.84 -23.15 10.42
C PHE A 53 -8.79 -23.54 11.89
N ALA A 54 -7.92 -22.89 12.68
CA ALA A 54 -7.82 -23.09 14.13
C ALA A 54 -9.14 -22.73 14.84
N PHE A 55 -9.71 -21.57 14.50
CA PHE A 55 -11.01 -21.12 15.02
C PHE A 55 -12.14 -22.10 14.65
N ALA A 56 -12.20 -22.53 13.39
CA ALA A 56 -13.18 -23.50 12.93
C ALA A 56 -13.05 -24.85 13.64
N HIS A 57 -11.83 -25.30 13.90
CA HIS A 57 -11.58 -26.52 14.67
C HIS A 57 -12.12 -26.42 16.10
N GLU A 58 -11.84 -25.32 16.78
CA GLU A 58 -12.32 -25.05 18.13
C GLU A 58 -13.85 -24.84 18.16
N LEU A 59 -14.44 -24.25 17.10
CA LEU A 59 -15.87 -24.00 16.98
C LEU A 59 -16.70 -25.28 17.02
N LYS A 60 -16.14 -26.41 16.55
CA LYS A 60 -16.83 -27.71 16.55
C LYS A 60 -17.18 -28.20 17.96
N THR A 61 -16.32 -27.92 18.94
CA THR A 61 -16.40 -28.51 20.29
C THR A 61 -16.62 -27.48 21.40
N THR A 62 -16.59 -26.17 21.12
CA THR A 62 -16.82 -25.14 22.14
C THR A 62 -18.21 -25.28 22.76
N PRO A 63 -18.37 -25.12 24.09
CA PRO A 63 -19.67 -25.13 24.74
C PRO A 63 -20.46 -23.82 24.49
N ASP A 64 -19.79 -22.75 24.09
CA ASP A 64 -20.43 -21.46 23.84
C ASP A 64 -21.16 -21.47 22.49
N LYS A 65 -22.25 -20.70 22.42
CA LYS A 65 -23.11 -20.64 21.23
C LYS A 65 -22.72 -19.50 20.30
N ILE A 66 -22.37 -18.34 20.87
CA ILE A 66 -22.17 -17.10 20.12
C ILE A 66 -20.69 -16.73 20.13
N HIS A 67 -20.15 -16.37 18.96
CA HIS A 67 -18.75 -16.03 18.76
C HIS A 67 -18.64 -14.75 17.96
N LEU A 68 -17.48 -14.07 18.01
CA LEU A 68 -17.22 -12.79 17.37
C LEU A 68 -16.15 -12.95 16.28
N ALA A 69 -16.40 -12.36 15.13
CA ALA A 69 -15.44 -12.20 14.04
C ALA A 69 -15.33 -10.70 13.69
N THR A 70 -14.11 -10.14 13.74
CA THR A 70 -13.90 -8.73 13.44
C THR A 70 -12.80 -8.51 12.41
N GLY A 71 -12.90 -7.43 11.65
CA GLY A 71 -11.89 -6.86 10.78
C GLY A 71 -11.91 -5.35 10.91
N SER A 72 -11.09 -4.63 10.16
CA SER A 72 -11.14 -3.16 10.12
C SER A 72 -12.56 -2.66 9.81
N THR A 73 -13.23 -3.32 8.86
CA THR A 73 -14.68 -3.16 8.59
C THR A 73 -15.40 -4.50 8.69
N MET A 74 -16.72 -4.48 8.82
CA MET A 74 -17.53 -5.70 8.76
C MET A 74 -17.39 -6.43 7.41
N ALA A 75 -17.24 -5.69 6.32
CA ALA A 75 -17.02 -6.25 4.98
C ALA A 75 -15.68 -7.01 4.94
N ASN A 76 -14.61 -6.45 5.49
CA ASN A 76 -13.31 -7.10 5.59
C ASN A 76 -13.37 -8.34 6.49
N ALA A 77 -14.08 -8.28 7.62
CA ALA A 77 -14.28 -9.45 8.47
C ALA A 77 -14.98 -10.60 7.70
N LYS A 78 -16.02 -10.31 6.92
CA LYS A 78 -16.71 -11.30 6.09
C LYS A 78 -15.80 -11.85 5.00
N LEU A 79 -15.05 -10.96 4.32
CA LEU A 79 -14.15 -11.35 3.24
C LEU A 79 -12.98 -12.21 3.75
N ASN A 80 -12.34 -11.80 4.85
CA ASN A 80 -11.11 -12.45 5.33
C ASN A 80 -11.37 -13.68 6.21
N ILE A 81 -12.52 -13.76 6.89
CA ILE A 81 -12.85 -14.85 7.82
C ILE A 81 -13.99 -15.73 7.27
N GLY A 82 -15.02 -15.10 6.72
CA GLY A 82 -16.17 -15.81 6.16
C GLY A 82 -15.82 -16.55 4.88
N ASP A 83 -15.34 -15.84 3.88
CA ASP A 83 -14.96 -16.36 2.56
C ASP A 83 -13.48 -16.81 2.51
N ALA A 84 -12.54 -15.98 2.97
CA ALA A 84 -11.10 -16.22 2.97
C ALA A 84 -10.58 -16.79 1.64
N ASN A 85 -10.94 -16.16 0.51
CA ASN A 85 -10.61 -16.61 -0.84
C ASN A 85 -11.05 -18.06 -1.14
N GLY A 86 -12.21 -18.45 -0.61
CA GLY A 86 -12.75 -19.80 -0.77
C GLY A 86 -12.24 -20.83 0.24
N PHE A 87 -11.48 -20.40 1.27
CA PHE A 87 -10.99 -21.27 2.36
C PHE A 87 -11.56 -20.89 3.73
N GLY A 88 -12.50 -19.95 3.78
CA GLY A 88 -13.10 -19.42 5.00
C GLY A 88 -14.09 -20.37 5.69
N LEU A 89 -14.78 -19.81 6.68
CA LEU A 89 -15.77 -20.57 7.45
C LEU A 89 -16.89 -21.15 6.58
N GLU A 90 -17.30 -20.46 5.51
CA GLU A 90 -18.30 -20.97 4.57
C GLU A 90 -17.84 -22.25 3.85
N TYR A 91 -16.56 -22.27 3.46
CA TYR A 91 -15.97 -23.44 2.81
C TYR A 91 -15.81 -24.61 3.80
N ILE A 92 -15.28 -24.33 5.00
CA ILE A 92 -15.03 -25.35 6.02
C ILE A 92 -16.34 -26.02 6.47
N PHE A 93 -17.40 -25.22 6.65
CA PHE A 93 -18.72 -25.69 7.07
C PHE A 93 -19.74 -25.77 5.92
N ARG A 94 -19.28 -25.94 4.66
CA ARG A 94 -20.17 -26.02 3.50
C ARG A 94 -21.27 -27.08 3.70
N GLY A 95 -22.50 -26.69 3.36
CA GLY A 95 -23.66 -27.52 3.58
C GLY A 95 -24.18 -27.59 5.03
N GLN A 96 -23.46 -26.95 5.97
CA GLN A 96 -23.81 -26.88 7.39
C GLN A 96 -23.91 -25.43 7.89
N CYS A 97 -23.70 -24.44 7.04
CA CYS A 97 -23.75 -23.03 7.40
C CYS A 97 -24.64 -22.22 6.47
N ARG A 98 -25.10 -21.08 6.97
CA ARG A 98 -25.86 -20.09 6.20
C ARG A 98 -25.67 -18.70 6.77
N TRP A 99 -25.59 -17.70 5.92
CA TRP A 99 -25.69 -16.29 6.31
C TRP A 99 -27.07 -15.95 6.82
N SER A 100 -27.14 -15.14 7.86
CA SER A 100 -28.38 -14.75 8.54
C SER A 100 -28.15 -13.49 9.37
N LYS A 101 -29.17 -13.05 10.07
CA LYS A 101 -29.07 -12.03 11.14
C LYS A 101 -29.33 -12.65 12.50
N TYR A 102 -28.64 -12.11 13.51
CA TYR A 102 -28.88 -12.39 14.90
C TYR A 102 -28.97 -11.06 15.67
N LYS A 103 -30.17 -10.69 16.16
CA LYS A 103 -30.42 -9.38 16.79
C LYS A 103 -29.86 -8.22 15.92
N ASP A 104 -30.26 -8.18 14.66
CA ASP A 104 -29.85 -7.21 13.64
C ASP A 104 -28.36 -7.22 13.21
N ASN A 105 -27.53 -8.04 13.84
CA ASN A 105 -26.16 -8.23 13.41
C ASN A 105 -26.03 -9.32 12.37
N ASP A 106 -25.24 -9.08 11.33
CA ASP A 106 -24.93 -10.09 10.33
C ASP A 106 -24.12 -11.23 10.95
N CYS A 107 -24.53 -12.45 10.70
CA CYS A 107 -23.88 -13.63 11.26
C CYS A 107 -23.85 -14.81 10.31
N LEU A 108 -22.91 -15.71 10.54
CA LEU A 108 -22.88 -17.04 9.96
C LEU A 108 -23.43 -18.03 11.00
N ARG A 109 -24.56 -18.68 10.69
CA ARG A 109 -25.11 -19.76 11.52
C ARG A 109 -24.59 -21.09 11.02
N ILE A 110 -24.03 -21.88 11.92
CA ILE A 110 -23.41 -23.18 11.62
C ILE A 110 -24.11 -24.24 12.47
N LYS A 111 -24.69 -25.25 11.81
CA LYS A 111 -25.34 -26.37 12.47
C LYS A 111 -25.29 -27.61 11.58
N GLY A 112 -24.70 -28.66 12.06
CA GLY A 112 -24.59 -29.90 11.32
C GLY A 112 -23.78 -30.97 12.05
N VAL A 113 -23.32 -31.96 11.33
CA VAL A 113 -22.51 -33.07 11.88
C VAL A 113 -21.23 -32.54 12.53
N SER A 114 -20.58 -31.53 11.93
CA SER A 114 -19.34 -30.95 12.45
C SER A 114 -19.50 -30.32 13.83
N THR A 115 -20.69 -29.87 14.21
CA THR A 115 -20.99 -29.26 15.51
C THR A 115 -21.80 -30.17 16.42
N GLY A 116 -21.89 -31.44 16.12
CA GLY A 116 -22.75 -32.41 16.85
C GLY A 116 -24.23 -31.99 16.87
N GLY A 117 -24.70 -31.30 15.81
CA GLY A 117 -26.06 -30.79 15.72
C GLY A 117 -26.36 -29.54 16.54
N VAL A 118 -25.38 -29.03 17.31
CA VAL A 118 -25.52 -27.79 18.11
C VAL A 118 -25.28 -26.56 17.23
N GLU A 119 -26.20 -25.58 17.30
CA GLU A 119 -26.05 -24.34 16.55
C GLU A 119 -24.95 -23.46 17.12
N LYS A 120 -24.04 -22.99 16.26
CA LYS A 120 -23.03 -21.97 16.52
C LYS A 120 -23.33 -20.74 15.68
N ILE A 121 -23.14 -19.55 16.26
CA ILE A 121 -23.42 -18.26 15.66
C ILE A 121 -22.12 -17.45 15.68
N VAL A 122 -21.60 -17.08 14.54
CA VAL A 122 -20.45 -16.18 14.41
C VAL A 122 -20.97 -14.82 13.94
N ILE A 123 -20.88 -13.79 14.79
CA ILE A 123 -21.30 -12.43 14.47
C ILE A 123 -20.13 -11.68 13.87
N PHE A 124 -20.38 -10.94 12.77
CA PHE A 124 -19.36 -10.17 12.05
C PHE A 124 -19.51 -8.67 12.35
N ALA A 125 -18.41 -8.01 12.68
CA ALA A 125 -18.39 -6.57 12.99
C ALA A 125 -17.11 -5.90 12.48
N GLY A 126 -17.14 -4.57 12.27
CA GLY A 126 -15.96 -3.74 12.06
C GLY A 126 -15.36 -3.28 13.37
N GLY A 127 -14.05 -3.00 13.39
CA GLY A 127 -13.31 -2.63 14.59
C GLY A 127 -12.57 -1.30 14.55
N ALA A 128 -12.40 -0.66 13.37
CA ALA A 128 -11.45 0.44 13.19
C ALA A 128 -11.89 1.79 13.78
N TYR A 129 -13.18 2.06 13.90
CA TYR A 129 -13.63 3.36 14.37
C TYR A 129 -13.84 3.40 15.89
N SER A 130 -13.67 4.58 16.48
CA SER A 130 -13.81 4.81 17.92
C SER A 130 -15.17 4.40 18.52
N ASP A 131 -16.21 4.33 17.71
CA ASP A 131 -17.57 3.92 18.10
C ASP A 131 -17.97 2.50 17.65
N SER A 132 -17.06 1.78 16.96
CA SER A 132 -17.29 0.40 16.48
C SER A 132 -17.68 -0.56 17.59
N PHE A 133 -17.17 -0.36 18.80
CA PHE A 133 -17.49 -1.15 19.98
C PHE A 133 -19.01 -1.21 20.30
N LYS A 134 -19.79 -0.20 19.90
CA LYS A 134 -21.24 -0.17 20.10
C LYS A 134 -21.95 -1.34 19.42
N LYS A 135 -21.45 -1.80 18.28
CA LYS A 135 -22.03 -2.89 17.48
C LYS A 135 -21.82 -4.27 18.09
N ILE A 136 -20.81 -4.44 18.94
CA ILE A 136 -20.53 -5.71 19.61
C ILE A 136 -21.15 -5.82 21.01
N ARG A 137 -21.71 -4.73 21.50
CA ARG A 137 -22.46 -4.70 22.80
C ARG A 137 -23.74 -5.51 22.74
N GLY A 138 -24.21 -5.96 23.89
CA GLY A 138 -25.50 -6.67 24.03
C GLY A 138 -25.42 -8.17 23.81
N ASN A 139 -24.26 -8.71 23.49
CA ASN A 139 -24.01 -10.15 23.42
C ASN A 139 -22.80 -10.54 24.27
N SER A 140 -22.75 -11.81 24.69
CA SER A 140 -21.55 -12.42 25.27
C SER A 140 -20.97 -13.40 24.25
N TYR A 141 -19.67 -13.38 24.09
CA TYR A 141 -18.98 -14.18 23.08
C TYR A 141 -18.04 -15.20 23.74
N GLY A 142 -18.07 -16.44 23.26
CA GLY A 142 -17.13 -17.47 23.70
C GLY A 142 -15.74 -17.26 23.13
N MET A 143 -15.63 -17.25 21.80
CA MET A 143 -14.38 -17.04 21.11
C MET A 143 -14.44 -15.79 20.22
N TRP A 144 -13.26 -15.21 19.97
CA TRP A 144 -13.10 -14.04 19.13
C TRP A 144 -11.97 -14.25 18.13
N ILE A 145 -12.26 -14.10 16.84
CA ILE A 145 -11.29 -14.07 15.76
C ILE A 145 -11.25 -12.65 15.18
N ALA A 146 -10.05 -12.08 15.05
CA ALA A 146 -9.84 -10.76 14.47
C ALA A 146 -8.74 -10.81 13.42
N THR A 147 -9.05 -10.33 12.22
CA THR A 147 -8.07 -10.11 11.17
C THR A 147 -7.59 -8.67 11.20
N GLU A 148 -6.28 -8.46 11.01
CA GLU A 148 -5.63 -7.16 11.07
C GLU A 148 -5.95 -6.41 12.37
N ILE A 149 -5.70 -7.06 13.52
CA ILE A 149 -6.05 -6.54 14.85
C ILE A 149 -5.40 -5.18 15.14
N ASN A 150 -4.24 -4.91 14.57
CA ASN A 150 -3.53 -3.63 14.63
C ASN A 150 -4.35 -2.46 14.06
N LEU A 151 -5.33 -2.72 13.17
CA LEU A 151 -6.23 -1.72 12.62
C LEU A 151 -7.51 -1.51 13.47
N HIS A 152 -7.64 -2.21 14.59
CA HIS A 152 -8.79 -2.04 15.48
C HIS A 152 -8.55 -0.90 16.46
N HIS A 153 -9.59 -0.12 16.69
CA HIS A 153 -9.58 0.89 17.75
C HIS A 153 -9.56 0.22 19.12
N ASP A 154 -8.78 0.73 20.04
CA ASP A 154 -8.59 0.18 21.39
C ASP A 154 -9.91 -0.03 22.16
N ASN A 155 -10.88 0.88 22.01
CA ASN A 155 -12.22 0.70 22.59
C ASN A 155 -12.91 -0.58 22.13
N THR A 156 -12.69 -1.00 20.87
CA THR A 156 -13.27 -2.24 20.35
C THR A 156 -12.56 -3.46 20.94
N ILE A 157 -11.25 -3.39 21.09
CA ILE A 157 -10.45 -4.47 21.70
C ILE A 157 -10.89 -4.68 23.15
N LYS A 158 -10.95 -3.61 23.93
CA LYS A 158 -11.39 -3.64 25.33
C LYS A 158 -12.84 -4.15 25.48
N GLU A 159 -13.74 -3.68 24.63
CA GLU A 159 -15.12 -4.15 24.67
C GLU A 159 -15.24 -5.63 24.30
N ALA A 160 -14.50 -6.12 23.30
CA ALA A 160 -14.52 -7.53 22.94
C ALA A 160 -14.06 -8.42 24.11
N PHE A 161 -13.01 -8.02 24.84
CA PHE A 161 -12.60 -8.71 26.05
C PHE A 161 -13.69 -8.71 27.14
N ASN A 162 -14.33 -7.56 27.38
CA ASN A 162 -15.44 -7.45 28.32
C ASN A 162 -16.60 -8.39 27.96
N ARG A 163 -16.89 -8.54 26.67
CA ARG A 163 -17.94 -9.45 26.20
C ARG A 163 -17.55 -10.93 26.27
N GLN A 164 -16.30 -11.27 26.50
CA GLN A 164 -15.82 -12.63 26.72
C GLN A 164 -15.75 -13.06 28.20
N LEU A 165 -16.07 -12.17 29.16
CA LEU A 165 -15.96 -12.49 30.59
C LEU A 165 -16.87 -13.65 31.01
N ALA A 166 -18.01 -13.84 30.36
CA ALA A 166 -18.94 -14.94 30.64
C ALA A 166 -18.71 -16.19 29.78
N ALA A 167 -17.63 -16.24 28.99
CA ALA A 167 -17.32 -17.38 28.14
C ALA A 167 -16.99 -18.61 28.96
N LYS A 168 -17.58 -19.76 28.60
CA LYS A 168 -17.26 -21.07 29.19
C LYS A 168 -15.90 -21.58 28.71
N ARG A 169 -15.55 -21.30 27.45
CA ARG A 169 -14.23 -21.60 26.88
C ARG A 169 -13.75 -20.41 26.05
N ARG A 170 -13.11 -19.47 26.71
CA ARG A 170 -12.57 -18.25 26.10
C ARG A 170 -11.37 -18.56 25.25
N LYS A 171 -11.35 -18.07 23.98
CA LYS A 171 -10.19 -18.06 23.10
C LYS A 171 -10.18 -16.82 22.23
N ILE A 172 -9.00 -16.35 21.88
CA ILE A 172 -8.77 -15.32 20.86
C ILE A 172 -7.86 -15.87 19.77
N PHE A 173 -8.09 -15.38 18.54
CA PHE A 173 -7.31 -15.69 17.35
C PHE A 173 -7.08 -14.38 16.61
N TRP A 174 -5.89 -13.85 16.68
CA TRP A 174 -5.53 -12.58 16.07
C TRP A 174 -4.50 -12.77 14.99
N ASP A 175 -4.64 -12.06 13.88
CA ASP A 175 -3.55 -11.86 12.93
C ASP A 175 -3.28 -10.38 12.71
N LEU A 176 -2.03 -10.07 12.36
CA LEU A 176 -1.59 -8.73 12.03
C LEU A 176 -0.37 -8.73 11.11
N ASN A 177 -0.24 -7.66 10.34
CA ASN A 177 0.99 -7.33 9.66
C ASN A 177 1.87 -6.49 10.61
N PRO A 178 3.21 -6.60 10.51
CA PRO A 178 4.09 -5.86 11.40
C PRO A 178 4.04 -4.35 11.18
N GLU A 179 4.20 -3.64 12.27
CA GLU A 179 4.23 -2.19 12.32
C GLU A 179 5.47 -1.69 13.08
N HIS A 180 5.44 -0.41 13.44
CA HIS A 180 6.45 0.18 14.31
C HIS A 180 6.49 -0.57 15.67
N PRO A 181 7.67 -0.96 16.22
CA PRO A 181 7.77 -1.74 17.45
C PRO A 181 7.10 -1.10 18.68
N LYS A 182 6.92 0.22 18.70
CA LYS A 182 6.22 0.95 19.77
C LYS A 182 4.73 1.18 19.48
N ALA A 183 4.15 0.52 18.47
CA ALA A 183 2.73 0.64 18.24
C ALA A 183 1.92 0.09 19.43
N PRO A 184 0.76 0.71 19.78
CA PRO A 184 -0.02 0.30 20.95
C PRO A 184 -0.42 -1.16 20.98
N ILE A 185 -0.63 -1.78 19.81
CA ILE A 185 -0.96 -3.21 19.74
C ILE A 185 0.15 -4.09 20.34
N TYR A 186 1.41 -3.67 20.25
CA TYR A 186 2.54 -4.39 20.87
C TYR A 186 2.65 -4.07 22.34
N THR A 187 2.78 -2.78 22.68
CA THR A 187 3.05 -2.35 24.05
C THR A 187 1.94 -2.75 25.03
N ASP A 188 0.69 -2.61 24.60
CA ASP A 188 -0.47 -2.81 25.49
C ASP A 188 -0.98 -4.25 25.48
N TYR A 189 -0.65 -5.04 24.44
CA TYR A 189 -1.19 -6.39 24.27
C TYR A 189 -0.10 -7.44 24.02
N LEU A 190 0.54 -7.48 22.84
CA LEU A 190 1.36 -8.62 22.41
C LEU A 190 2.59 -8.82 23.30
N ASP A 191 3.37 -7.75 23.52
CA ASP A 191 4.59 -7.81 24.33
C ASP A 191 4.25 -7.99 25.81
N LEU A 192 3.13 -7.42 26.27
CA LEU A 192 2.62 -7.68 27.61
C LEU A 192 2.23 -9.16 27.79
N TYR A 193 1.56 -9.77 26.80
CA TYR A 193 1.21 -11.19 26.86
C TYR A 193 2.45 -12.08 26.82
N ALA A 194 3.41 -11.75 25.95
CA ALA A 194 4.69 -12.47 25.88
C ALA A 194 5.45 -12.41 27.21
N SER A 195 5.57 -11.23 27.81
CA SER A 195 6.22 -11.02 29.11
C SER A 195 5.53 -11.80 30.23
N LYS A 196 4.20 -11.71 30.32
CA LYS A 196 3.42 -12.46 31.32
C LYS A 196 3.48 -13.96 31.11
N ALA A 197 3.51 -14.43 29.87
CA ALA A 197 3.65 -15.85 29.55
C ALA A 197 5.01 -16.37 29.97
N ALA A 198 6.09 -15.64 29.66
CA ALA A 198 7.46 -15.98 30.08
C ALA A 198 7.62 -16.02 31.60
N ALA A 199 6.90 -15.14 32.32
CA ALA A 199 6.86 -15.13 33.78
C ALA A 199 5.91 -16.18 34.40
N GLY A 200 5.22 -17.00 33.61
CA GLY A 200 4.22 -17.96 34.09
C GLY A 200 2.94 -17.32 34.66
N GLN A 201 2.71 -16.04 34.39
CA GLN A 201 1.61 -15.25 34.94
C GLN A 201 0.40 -15.13 34.00
N LEU A 202 0.52 -15.51 32.72
CA LEU A 202 -0.56 -15.48 31.78
C LEU A 202 -1.39 -16.76 31.85
N ILE A 203 -2.52 -16.69 32.54
CA ILE A 203 -3.43 -17.81 32.66
C ILE A 203 -4.07 -18.11 31.29
N GLY A 204 -4.05 -19.37 30.89
CA GLY A 204 -4.63 -19.84 29.62
C GLY A 204 -3.62 -19.96 28.47
N GLY A 205 -2.37 -19.58 28.67
CA GLY A 205 -1.29 -19.77 27.70
C GLY A 205 -1.31 -18.80 26.51
N TYR A 206 -0.15 -18.67 25.88
CA TYR A 206 0.12 -17.79 24.74
C TYR A 206 0.76 -18.58 23.62
N ASN A 207 0.13 -18.62 22.48
CA ASN A 207 0.63 -19.22 21.25
C ASN A 207 0.87 -18.11 20.24
N TYR A 208 2.12 -17.70 20.11
CA TYR A 208 2.55 -16.69 19.15
C TYR A 208 3.48 -17.31 18.13
N ARG A 209 3.28 -16.98 16.85
CA ARG A 209 4.20 -17.30 15.77
C ARG A 209 4.35 -16.12 14.86
N HIS A 210 5.55 -16.02 14.29
CA HIS A 210 5.90 -15.08 13.23
C HIS A 210 6.11 -15.85 11.93
N PHE A 211 5.57 -15.34 10.82
CA PHE A 211 5.74 -15.93 9.50
C PHE A 211 6.23 -14.88 8.50
N ASP A 212 7.27 -15.21 7.75
CA ASP A 212 7.65 -14.51 6.52
C ASP A 212 6.85 -15.03 5.31
N ILE A 213 7.09 -14.45 4.13
CA ILE A 213 6.37 -14.89 2.92
C ILE A 213 6.85 -16.27 2.42
N PHE A 214 8.11 -16.66 2.71
CA PHE A 214 8.72 -17.88 2.21
C PHE A 214 8.12 -19.15 2.84
N GLN A 215 7.50 -19.02 4.00
CA GLN A 215 6.85 -20.13 4.70
C GLN A 215 5.51 -20.51 4.07
N ASN A 216 4.94 -19.68 3.18
CA ASN A 216 3.71 -20.02 2.47
C ASN A 216 3.97 -20.92 1.26
N ILE A 217 3.94 -22.22 1.47
CA ILE A 217 4.16 -23.23 0.44
C ILE A 217 3.10 -23.26 -0.70
N ASN A 218 2.04 -22.48 -0.59
CA ASN A 218 1.00 -22.37 -1.62
C ASN A 218 1.33 -21.31 -2.69
N ILE A 219 2.38 -20.52 -2.51
CA ILE A 219 2.87 -19.56 -3.50
C ILE A 219 3.88 -20.30 -4.40
N PRO A 220 3.62 -20.45 -5.71
CA PRO A 220 4.59 -21.04 -6.63
C PRO A 220 5.89 -20.22 -6.67
N PRO A 221 7.08 -20.86 -6.80
CA PRO A 221 8.38 -20.16 -6.78
C PRO A 221 8.46 -18.98 -7.75
N GLY A 222 8.09 -19.13 -9.01
CA GLY A 222 8.12 -18.05 -9.99
C GLY A 222 7.17 -16.89 -9.64
N ARG A 223 6.07 -17.16 -8.93
CA ARG A 223 5.17 -16.11 -8.43
C ARG A 223 5.77 -15.41 -7.21
N LEU A 224 6.52 -16.12 -6.41
CA LEU A 224 7.23 -15.55 -5.27
C LEU A 224 8.33 -14.59 -5.75
N GLU A 225 9.11 -14.98 -6.75
CA GLU A 225 10.11 -14.12 -7.39
C GLU A 225 9.49 -12.86 -7.98
N GLU A 226 8.35 -13.00 -8.69
CA GLU A 226 7.58 -11.85 -9.20
C GLU A 226 7.13 -10.90 -8.09
N ILE A 227 6.66 -11.42 -6.95
CA ILE A 227 6.26 -10.60 -5.81
C ILE A 227 7.47 -9.85 -5.24
N ILE A 228 8.59 -10.56 -5.00
CA ILE A 228 9.81 -9.98 -4.42
C ILE A 228 10.37 -8.88 -5.31
N SER A 229 10.37 -9.08 -6.64
CA SER A 229 10.88 -8.08 -7.60
C SER A 229 10.12 -6.73 -7.58
N GLN A 230 8.98 -6.66 -6.90
CA GLN A 230 8.23 -5.41 -6.72
C GLN A 230 8.67 -4.60 -5.50
N TYR A 231 9.61 -5.14 -4.71
CA TYR A 231 10.11 -4.51 -3.49
C TYR A 231 11.58 -4.16 -3.63
N ASP A 232 11.92 -2.98 -3.16
CA ASP A 232 13.32 -2.58 -2.99
C ASP A 232 13.88 -3.24 -1.73
N GLU A 233 14.91 -4.09 -1.90
CA GLU A 233 15.60 -4.72 -0.78
C GLU A 233 16.20 -3.65 0.16
N GLY A 234 15.94 -3.79 1.45
CA GLY A 234 16.32 -2.80 2.45
C GLY A 234 15.29 -1.69 2.68
N SER A 235 14.25 -1.60 1.86
CA SER A 235 13.14 -0.71 2.16
C SER A 235 12.31 -1.23 3.35
N ILE A 236 11.66 -0.31 4.05
CA ILE A 236 10.77 -0.66 5.16
C ILE A 236 9.66 -1.62 4.73
N TRP A 237 9.21 -1.54 3.47
CA TRP A 237 8.18 -2.43 2.94
C TRP A 237 8.71 -3.83 2.68
N TYR A 238 9.95 -3.99 2.19
CA TYR A 238 10.58 -5.30 2.08
C TYR A 238 10.64 -5.98 3.46
N ILE A 239 11.09 -5.25 4.47
CA ILE A 239 11.22 -5.76 5.83
C ILE A 239 9.85 -6.15 6.42
N ARG A 240 8.81 -5.32 6.23
CA ARG A 240 7.47 -5.59 6.76
C ARG A 240 6.68 -6.60 5.94
N ASP A 241 6.61 -6.40 4.61
CA ASP A 241 5.70 -7.16 3.75
C ASP A 241 6.28 -8.50 3.31
N ILE A 242 7.62 -8.62 3.16
CA ILE A 242 8.32 -9.84 2.73
C ILE A 242 8.87 -10.61 3.93
N LEU A 243 9.67 -9.96 4.78
CA LEU A 243 10.27 -10.61 5.95
C LEU A 243 9.30 -10.68 7.15
N GLY A 244 8.23 -9.90 7.13
CA GLY A 244 7.24 -9.90 8.21
C GLY A 244 7.74 -9.32 9.52
N GLN A 245 8.80 -8.51 9.50
CA GLN A 245 9.46 -8.03 10.71
C GLN A 245 8.95 -6.65 11.13
N ARG A 246 8.84 -6.45 12.47
CA ARG A 246 8.63 -5.13 13.05
C ARG A 246 9.84 -4.28 12.77
N THR A 247 9.64 -3.07 12.27
CA THR A 247 10.76 -2.18 12.02
C THR A 247 10.38 -0.71 12.24
N ILE A 248 11.36 0.06 12.66
CA ILE A 248 11.26 1.52 12.72
C ILE A 248 11.60 2.03 11.33
N ALA A 249 10.86 3.04 10.86
CA ALA A 249 11.23 3.74 9.65
C ALA A 249 12.44 4.62 9.97
N GLU A 250 13.61 4.10 9.72
CA GLU A 250 14.90 4.78 9.90
C GLU A 250 15.71 4.74 8.61
N GLY A 251 16.61 5.70 8.44
CA GLY A 251 17.47 5.77 7.27
C GLY A 251 16.76 6.27 6.03
N LEU A 252 17.28 5.90 4.88
CA LEU A 252 16.85 6.42 3.59
C LEU A 252 15.44 5.97 3.19
N VAL A 253 14.68 6.92 2.64
CA VAL A 253 13.34 6.65 2.08
C VAL A 253 13.45 5.89 0.77
N TYR A 254 14.50 6.17 -0.02
CA TYR A 254 14.72 5.62 -1.36
C TYR A 254 16.10 4.96 -1.50
N PRO A 255 16.38 3.85 -0.78
CA PRO A 255 17.73 3.30 -0.65
C PRO A 255 18.38 2.88 -1.97
N SER A 256 17.68 2.23 -2.90
CA SER A 256 18.27 1.85 -4.19
C SER A 256 18.69 3.05 -5.03
N LEU A 257 17.85 4.08 -5.11
CA LEU A 257 18.14 5.29 -5.86
C LEU A 257 19.36 6.01 -5.25
N ALA A 258 19.34 6.21 -3.93
CA ALA A 258 20.44 6.86 -3.22
C ALA A 258 21.77 6.09 -3.37
N THR A 259 21.75 4.76 -3.28
CA THR A 259 22.95 3.93 -3.45
C THR A 259 23.49 4.03 -4.86
N SER A 260 22.63 3.97 -5.89
CA SER A 260 23.02 4.09 -7.29
C SER A 260 23.61 5.49 -7.60
N ILE A 261 22.98 6.55 -7.11
CA ILE A 261 23.47 7.93 -7.26
C ILE A 261 24.86 8.07 -6.61
N ALA A 262 25.03 7.60 -5.38
CA ALA A 262 26.29 7.66 -4.65
C ALA A 262 27.40 6.84 -5.34
N ALA A 263 27.05 5.71 -5.96
CA ALA A 263 27.98 4.86 -6.69
C ALA A 263 28.28 5.36 -8.11
N HIS A 264 27.53 6.33 -8.62
CA HIS A 264 27.60 6.80 -10.01
C HIS A 264 27.51 5.64 -11.04
N ASP A 265 26.72 4.60 -10.75
CA ASP A 265 26.64 3.38 -11.57
C ASP A 265 25.77 3.55 -12.82
N GLY A 266 25.05 4.65 -12.95
CA GLY A 266 24.18 4.96 -14.08
C GLY A 266 22.92 4.12 -14.22
N LYS A 267 22.62 3.29 -13.25
CA LYS A 267 21.48 2.35 -13.29
C LYS A 267 20.13 3.03 -13.57
N PHE A 268 19.93 4.21 -13.02
CA PHE A 268 18.70 5.01 -13.16
C PHE A 268 18.87 6.24 -14.06
N SER A 269 20.03 6.38 -14.70
CA SER A 269 20.32 7.53 -15.55
C SER A 269 19.91 7.27 -17.00
N ILE A 270 19.41 8.29 -17.66
CA ILE A 270 19.13 8.31 -19.10
C ILE A 270 19.61 9.65 -19.66
N PRO A 271 20.40 9.69 -20.77
CA PRO A 271 20.80 10.95 -21.37
C PRO A 271 19.58 11.81 -21.78
N ALA A 272 19.59 13.12 -21.49
CA ALA A 272 18.54 14.04 -21.89
C ALA A 272 18.23 13.97 -23.40
N ALA A 273 19.27 13.87 -24.23
CA ALA A 273 19.10 13.71 -25.68
C ALA A 273 18.28 12.48 -26.08
N VAL A 274 18.41 11.37 -25.34
CA VAL A 274 17.61 10.16 -25.55
C VAL A 274 16.16 10.40 -25.14
N ALA A 275 15.93 10.99 -23.98
CA ALA A 275 14.60 11.33 -23.48
C ALA A 275 13.89 12.34 -24.42
N MET A 276 14.60 13.33 -24.97
CA MET A 276 14.07 14.25 -25.98
C MET A 276 13.65 13.48 -27.25
N GLY A 277 14.48 12.55 -27.74
CA GLY A 277 14.15 11.70 -28.88
C GLY A 277 12.88 10.86 -28.63
N MET A 278 12.69 10.34 -27.41
CA MET A 278 11.47 9.61 -27.02
C MET A 278 10.23 10.52 -27.02
N ALA A 279 10.35 11.78 -26.61
CA ALA A 279 9.26 12.74 -26.60
C ALA A 279 8.84 13.15 -28.02
N HIS A 280 9.79 13.40 -28.91
CA HIS A 280 9.53 13.78 -30.30
C HIS A 280 8.86 12.64 -31.11
N LYS A 281 9.21 11.40 -30.85
CA LYS A 281 8.52 10.24 -31.43
C LYS A 281 7.05 10.14 -30.98
N GLY A 282 6.79 10.45 -29.71
CA GLY A 282 5.43 10.43 -29.16
C GLY A 282 4.54 11.58 -29.64
N ASN A 283 5.14 12.67 -30.10
CA ASN A 283 4.45 13.91 -30.49
C ASN A 283 4.43 14.13 -32.02
N SER A 284 4.58 13.11 -32.85
CA SER A 284 4.35 13.25 -34.28
C SER A 284 2.88 13.66 -34.51
N GLY A 285 2.66 14.98 -34.45
CA GLY A 285 1.36 15.65 -34.45
C GLY A 285 0.62 15.46 -35.78
N GLY A 286 -0.07 14.39 -35.86
CA GLY A 286 -1.05 14.05 -36.85
C GLY A 286 -1.89 12.96 -36.23
N TYR A 287 -3.19 13.04 -36.34
CA TYR A 287 -4.15 12.00 -36.00
C TYR A 287 -3.58 10.60 -36.24
N PRO A 288 -3.84 9.61 -35.43
CA PRO A 288 -3.18 8.35 -35.48
C PRO A 288 -3.32 7.77 -36.89
N ALA A 289 -2.25 7.90 -37.65
CA ALA A 289 -1.98 6.93 -38.68
C ALA A 289 -1.87 5.58 -37.94
N ALA A 290 -2.37 4.52 -38.53
CA ALA A 290 -2.58 3.19 -37.99
C ALA A 290 -1.35 2.50 -37.35
N ASP A 291 -0.29 3.20 -37.06
CA ASP A 291 0.94 2.69 -36.45
C ASP A 291 0.93 2.98 -34.96
N ALA A 292 0.78 1.93 -34.18
CA ALA A 292 0.93 1.97 -32.74
C ALA A 292 2.21 2.76 -32.35
N PRO A 293 2.16 3.64 -31.31
CA PRO A 293 3.34 4.37 -30.86
C PRO A 293 4.47 3.38 -30.55
N GLU A 294 5.69 3.70 -31.05
CA GLU A 294 6.87 2.87 -30.74
C GLU A 294 7.01 2.64 -29.25
N LYS A 295 7.45 1.44 -28.86
CA LYS A 295 7.47 0.92 -27.48
C LYS A 295 8.04 1.86 -26.40
N ASP A 296 8.83 2.84 -26.75
CA ASP A 296 9.54 3.72 -25.81
C ASP A 296 9.30 5.21 -26.05
N SER A 297 8.12 5.58 -26.52
CA SER A 297 7.76 7.00 -26.68
C SER A 297 7.21 7.60 -25.38
N ILE A 298 7.59 8.84 -25.08
CA ILE A 298 6.98 9.63 -24.01
C ILE A 298 5.62 10.15 -24.48
N ILE A 299 4.56 9.76 -23.82
CA ILE A 299 3.18 10.09 -24.19
C ILE A 299 2.51 11.13 -23.29
N GLU A 300 3.08 11.38 -22.12
CA GLU A 300 2.57 12.35 -21.16
C GLU A 300 3.75 13.04 -20.48
N ILE A 301 3.80 14.38 -20.50
CA ILE A 301 4.76 15.19 -19.76
C ILE A 301 4.00 16.07 -18.79
N ASN A 302 4.30 15.92 -17.51
CA ASN A 302 3.68 16.71 -16.45
C ASN A 302 4.76 17.53 -15.71
N ILE A 303 4.38 18.73 -15.29
CA ILE A 303 5.19 19.58 -14.42
C ILE A 303 4.52 19.65 -13.04
N GLY A 304 5.26 19.39 -11.98
CA GLY A 304 4.85 19.62 -10.61
C GLY A 304 5.48 20.90 -10.07
N ILE A 305 4.73 21.62 -9.25
CA ILE A 305 5.14 22.83 -8.57
C ILE A 305 4.83 22.66 -7.10
N ASP A 306 5.87 22.79 -6.28
CA ASP A 306 5.71 23.02 -4.85
C ASP A 306 6.12 24.43 -4.49
N PHE A 307 5.29 25.12 -3.72
CA PHE A 307 5.52 26.51 -3.35
C PHE A 307 6.16 26.58 -1.98
N GLY A 308 7.41 26.99 -1.94
CA GLY A 308 8.10 27.26 -0.69
C GLY A 308 7.52 28.46 0.06
N GLY A 309 7.68 28.43 1.36
CA GLY A 309 7.35 29.53 2.26
C GLY A 309 8.21 29.45 3.53
N ASN A 310 8.44 30.59 4.21
CA ASN A 310 9.17 30.63 5.50
C ASN A 310 10.55 29.93 5.50
N GLY A 311 11.32 30.06 4.40
CA GLY A 311 12.67 29.49 4.32
C GLY A 311 12.76 28.18 3.54
N SER A 312 11.66 27.62 3.01
CA SER A 312 11.69 26.55 2.02
C SER A 312 11.72 27.08 0.58
N GLY A 313 12.17 26.27 -0.38
CA GLY A 313 12.38 26.69 -1.76
C GLY A 313 11.17 26.42 -2.65
N HIS A 314 11.00 27.21 -3.72
CA HIS A 314 10.05 26.91 -4.77
C HIS A 314 10.65 25.85 -5.70
N ALA A 315 10.00 24.70 -5.84
CA ALA A 315 10.49 23.59 -6.63
C ALA A 315 9.64 23.34 -7.87
N PHE A 316 10.29 23.11 -9.00
CA PHE A 316 9.67 22.72 -10.28
C PHE A 316 10.31 21.42 -10.77
N VAL A 317 9.47 20.41 -11.05
CA VAL A 317 9.94 19.12 -11.57
C VAL A 317 9.10 18.74 -12.78
N ALA A 318 9.76 18.38 -13.87
CA ALA A 318 9.10 17.84 -15.07
C ALA A 318 9.34 16.33 -15.16
N THR A 319 8.28 15.56 -15.42
CA THR A 319 8.39 14.12 -15.66
C THR A 319 7.73 13.70 -16.96
N GLY A 320 8.31 12.70 -17.61
CA GLY A 320 7.77 12.01 -18.77
C GLY A 320 7.27 10.61 -18.41
N MET A 321 6.12 10.20 -18.93
CA MET A 321 5.62 8.83 -18.82
C MET A 321 5.58 8.19 -20.18
N THR A 322 6.12 6.96 -20.29
CA THR A 322 6.23 6.28 -21.58
C THR A 322 4.94 5.53 -21.93
N THR A 323 4.86 5.06 -23.16
CA THR A 323 3.75 4.28 -23.70
C THR A 323 3.37 3.15 -22.73
N GLY A 324 2.09 2.99 -22.48
CA GLY A 324 1.56 2.02 -21.51
C GLY A 324 1.89 2.32 -20.05
N TYR A 325 2.44 3.51 -19.75
CA TYR A 325 2.92 3.88 -18.41
C TYR A 325 4.00 2.93 -17.88
N LYS A 326 4.81 2.40 -18.80
CA LYS A 326 5.87 1.46 -18.49
C LYS A 326 6.96 2.08 -17.63
N ASN A 327 7.44 3.27 -18.01
CA ASN A 327 8.51 3.98 -17.31
C ASN A 327 8.08 5.38 -16.90
N LEU A 328 8.65 5.84 -15.79
CA LEU A 328 8.60 7.22 -15.31
C LEU A 328 10.01 7.82 -15.45
N ILE A 329 10.13 8.93 -16.15
CA ILE A 329 11.42 9.61 -16.40
C ILE A 329 11.34 11.02 -15.82
N VAL A 330 12.23 11.36 -14.89
CA VAL A 330 12.41 12.75 -14.46
C VAL A 330 13.24 13.45 -15.51
N LEU A 331 12.68 14.48 -16.12
CA LEU A 331 13.25 15.14 -17.30
C LEU A 331 14.11 16.34 -16.91
N ARG A 332 13.65 17.09 -15.90
CA ARG A 332 14.33 18.28 -15.35
C ARG A 332 13.80 18.59 -13.97
N SER A 333 14.67 19.05 -13.08
CA SER A 333 14.30 19.60 -11.78
C SER A 333 15.02 20.92 -11.51
N LYS A 334 14.36 21.85 -10.83
CA LYS A 334 14.92 23.13 -10.39
C LYS A 334 14.31 23.51 -9.05
N ARG A 335 15.12 24.08 -8.18
CA ARG A 335 14.71 24.66 -6.90
C ARG A 335 15.22 26.08 -6.80
N TYR A 336 14.40 26.99 -6.32
CA TYR A 336 14.72 28.41 -6.17
C TYR A 336 14.48 28.80 -4.71
N LEU A 337 15.54 29.24 -4.05
CA LEU A 337 15.52 29.67 -2.65
C LEU A 337 15.96 31.12 -2.53
N GLU A 338 15.23 31.89 -1.72
CA GLU A 338 15.62 33.27 -1.42
C GLU A 338 17.00 33.33 -0.77
N GLY A 339 17.79 34.29 -1.19
CA GLY A 339 19.18 34.46 -0.75
C GLY A 339 20.19 33.59 -1.50
N GLU A 340 19.77 32.60 -2.25
CA GLU A 340 20.64 31.77 -3.11
C GLU A 340 20.82 32.36 -4.52
N ARG A 341 21.61 31.69 -5.33
CA ARG A 341 21.79 32.04 -6.75
C ARG A 341 20.80 31.28 -7.63
N ASP A 342 20.21 31.99 -8.56
CA ASP A 342 19.43 31.39 -9.63
C ASP A 342 20.30 30.35 -10.39
N PRO A 343 19.96 29.10 -10.41
CA PRO A 343 20.77 28.03 -11.02
C PRO A 343 21.00 28.20 -12.53
N ASP A 344 20.14 28.98 -13.21
CA ASP A 344 20.26 29.18 -14.64
C ASP A 344 21.08 30.46 -15.01
N THR A 345 20.96 31.49 -14.20
CA THR A 345 21.57 32.79 -14.54
C THR A 345 22.74 33.19 -13.64
N GLY A 346 22.94 32.49 -12.52
CA GLY A 346 23.93 32.82 -11.49
C GLY A 346 23.63 34.07 -10.68
N ARG A 347 22.53 34.78 -10.95
CA ARG A 347 22.13 36.00 -10.24
C ARG A 347 21.57 35.66 -8.87
N ARG A 348 21.83 36.48 -7.87
CA ARG A 348 21.28 36.29 -6.53
C ARG A 348 19.79 36.61 -6.52
N LEU A 349 19.01 35.69 -5.93
CA LEU A 349 17.58 35.83 -5.71
C LEU A 349 17.37 36.44 -4.32
N ASN A 350 17.21 37.77 -4.24
CA ASN A 350 17.05 38.45 -2.95
C ASN A 350 15.64 38.36 -2.40
N ASP A 351 14.65 38.26 -3.28
CA ASP A 351 13.24 38.19 -3.00
C ASP A 351 12.57 37.47 -4.19
N ILE A 352 11.73 36.49 -3.92
CA ILE A 352 10.97 35.75 -4.93
C ILE A 352 9.49 36.11 -4.79
N ASP A 353 9.16 37.32 -5.25
CA ASP A 353 7.79 37.76 -5.29
C ASP A 353 6.96 36.96 -6.34
N PRO A 354 5.62 37.05 -6.35
CA PRO A 354 4.76 36.29 -7.28
C PRO A 354 5.04 36.54 -8.77
N GLU A 355 5.59 37.74 -9.13
CA GLU A 355 5.94 38.03 -10.52
C GLU A 355 7.27 37.37 -10.90
N MET A 356 8.27 37.43 -10.05
CA MET A 356 9.54 36.73 -10.22
C MET A 356 9.27 35.19 -10.29
N LEU A 357 8.49 34.63 -9.37
CA LEU A 357 8.13 33.22 -9.38
C LEU A 357 7.45 32.81 -10.71
N SER A 358 6.54 33.63 -11.20
CA SER A 358 5.90 33.38 -12.50
C SER A 358 6.91 33.42 -13.65
N ALA A 359 7.90 34.33 -13.61
CA ALA A 359 8.95 34.41 -14.62
C ALA A 359 9.89 33.20 -14.58
N LEU A 360 10.26 32.73 -13.38
CA LEU A 360 11.08 31.53 -13.17
C LEU A 360 10.35 30.29 -13.72
N PHE A 361 9.06 30.14 -13.40
CA PHE A 361 8.27 29.04 -13.90
C PHE A 361 8.11 29.07 -15.43
N LEU A 362 7.84 30.23 -16.03
CA LEU A 362 7.73 30.34 -17.49
C LEU A 362 9.04 29.96 -18.17
N ARG A 363 10.19 30.36 -17.63
CA ARG A 363 11.51 29.96 -18.14
C ARG A 363 11.68 28.44 -18.10
N PHE A 364 11.35 27.81 -16.96
CA PHE A 364 11.40 26.37 -16.80
C PHE A 364 10.48 25.67 -17.82
N MET A 365 9.20 26.08 -17.91
CA MET A 365 8.22 25.50 -18.83
C MET A 365 8.62 25.68 -20.29
N THR A 366 9.14 26.86 -20.66
CA THR A 366 9.62 27.12 -22.04
C THR A 366 10.80 26.21 -22.37
N GLY A 367 11.73 25.99 -21.44
CA GLY A 367 12.81 25.01 -21.62
C GLY A 367 12.27 23.61 -21.91
N ILE A 368 11.31 23.13 -21.14
CA ILE A 368 10.68 21.82 -21.39
C ILE A 368 9.98 21.78 -22.76
N LEU A 369 9.27 22.83 -23.15
CA LEU A 369 8.62 22.89 -24.46
C LEU A 369 9.62 22.90 -25.62
N ASN A 370 10.75 23.59 -25.47
CA ASN A 370 11.78 23.65 -26.51
C ASN A 370 12.46 22.28 -26.68
N ASP A 371 12.75 21.59 -25.59
CA ASP A 371 13.54 20.35 -25.59
C ASP A 371 12.68 19.12 -25.87
N TYR A 372 11.45 19.08 -25.35
CA TYR A 372 10.57 17.90 -25.41
C TYR A 372 9.31 18.12 -26.25
N GLY A 373 9.03 19.34 -26.71
CA GLY A 373 7.97 19.66 -27.68
C GLY A 373 6.58 19.86 -27.09
N PHE A 374 6.29 19.34 -25.89
CA PHE A 374 4.93 19.47 -25.28
C PHE A 374 4.95 19.35 -23.75
N VAL A 375 3.91 19.88 -23.11
CA VAL A 375 3.57 19.68 -21.70
C VAL A 375 2.09 19.36 -21.62
N THR A 376 1.74 18.24 -20.98
CA THR A 376 0.36 17.75 -20.90
C THR A 376 -0.42 18.47 -19.80
N ARG A 377 0.17 18.58 -18.60
CA ARG A 377 -0.44 19.19 -17.41
C ARG A 377 0.61 19.83 -16.52
N VAL A 378 0.15 20.81 -15.75
CA VAL A 378 0.90 21.38 -14.61
C VAL A 378 0.09 21.10 -13.35
N PHE A 379 0.72 20.55 -12.33
CA PHE A 379 0.13 20.29 -11.02
C PHE A 379 0.82 21.15 -9.97
N ALA A 380 0.06 21.92 -9.23
CA ALA A 380 0.61 22.85 -8.23
C ALA A 380 0.01 22.60 -6.85
N ASP A 381 0.77 22.88 -5.81
CA ASP A 381 0.25 22.86 -4.44
C ASP A 381 -0.99 23.75 -4.31
N SER A 382 -2.07 23.19 -3.81
CA SER A 382 -3.36 23.88 -3.67
C SER A 382 -3.41 24.90 -2.53
N ALA A 383 -2.40 24.93 -1.65
CA ALA A 383 -2.35 25.85 -0.52
C ALA A 383 -2.17 27.32 -0.95
N GLU A 384 -1.61 27.57 -2.15
CA GLU A 384 -1.23 28.88 -2.64
C GLU A 384 -2.04 29.35 -3.88
N PRO A 385 -3.34 29.62 -3.74
CA PRO A 385 -4.21 29.94 -4.89
C PRO A 385 -3.83 31.26 -5.57
N VAL A 386 -3.17 32.18 -4.89
CA VAL A 386 -2.71 33.47 -5.44
C VAL A 386 -1.56 33.23 -6.40
N LEU A 387 -0.57 32.42 -6.01
CA LEU A 387 0.57 32.05 -6.85
C LEU A 387 0.12 31.25 -8.08
N ILE A 388 -0.78 30.29 -7.91
CA ILE A 388 -1.38 29.54 -9.04
C ILE A 388 -2.06 30.48 -10.05
N ARG A 389 -2.78 31.50 -9.55
CA ARG A 389 -3.44 32.48 -10.42
C ARG A 389 -2.41 33.33 -11.16
N GLY A 390 -1.33 33.77 -10.49
CA GLY A 390 -0.21 34.50 -11.07
C GLY A 390 0.42 33.72 -12.24
N ILE A 391 0.80 32.48 -12.00
CA ILE A 391 1.37 31.58 -13.01
C ILE A 391 0.40 31.35 -14.17
N ARG A 392 -0.89 31.11 -13.91
CA ARG A 392 -1.89 30.93 -14.96
C ARG A 392 -2.01 32.17 -15.85
N ASN A 393 -2.03 33.35 -15.26
CA ASN A 393 -2.09 34.61 -16.02
C ASN A 393 -0.81 34.83 -16.85
N ALA A 394 0.35 34.47 -16.32
CA ALA A 394 1.60 34.54 -17.03
C ALA A 394 1.66 33.55 -18.22
N MET A 395 1.20 32.31 -18.04
CA MET A 395 1.05 31.33 -19.13
C MET A 395 0.11 31.83 -20.23
N ASN A 396 -1.02 32.41 -19.87
CA ASN A 396 -1.97 32.97 -20.86
C ASN A 396 -1.34 34.10 -21.68
N ARG A 397 -0.57 34.98 -21.05
CA ARG A 397 0.15 36.09 -21.76
C ARG A 397 1.18 35.57 -22.78
N MET A 398 1.74 34.39 -22.53
CA MET A 398 2.73 33.74 -23.41
C MET A 398 2.08 32.74 -24.41
N ASN A 399 0.76 32.77 -24.56
CA ASN A 399 0.00 31.83 -25.40
C ASN A 399 0.18 30.35 -25.03
N LEU A 400 0.51 30.06 -23.78
CA LEU A 400 0.66 28.71 -23.23
C LEU A 400 -0.62 28.22 -22.54
N GLY A 401 -1.73 28.93 -22.68
CA GLY A 401 -3.01 28.63 -22.02
C GLY A 401 -3.68 27.30 -22.42
N ASN A 402 -3.19 26.62 -23.45
CA ASN A 402 -3.64 25.29 -23.80
C ASN A 402 -3.22 24.22 -22.78
N THR A 403 -2.11 24.44 -22.06
CA THR A 403 -1.68 23.60 -20.95
C THR A 403 -2.42 24.00 -19.67
N LYS A 404 -3.19 23.06 -19.11
CA LYS A 404 -3.96 23.33 -17.89
C LYS A 404 -3.10 23.22 -16.64
N ILE A 405 -3.23 24.20 -15.75
CA ILE A 405 -2.73 24.11 -14.38
C ILE A 405 -3.85 23.64 -13.46
N GLU A 406 -3.60 22.55 -12.74
CA GLU A 406 -4.53 21.89 -11.83
C GLU A 406 -3.92 21.81 -10.43
N ASN A 407 -4.77 21.72 -9.41
CA ASN A 407 -4.31 21.45 -8.07
C ASN A 407 -3.75 20.02 -7.96
N ALA A 408 -2.64 19.88 -7.27
CA ALA A 408 -2.13 18.58 -6.83
C ALA A 408 -3.19 17.89 -5.97
N ARG A 409 -3.28 16.58 -6.07
CA ARG A 409 -4.27 15.80 -5.32
C ARG A 409 -3.89 15.65 -3.85
N LYS A 410 -2.59 15.69 -3.55
CA LYS A 410 -2.02 15.44 -2.21
C LYS A 410 -2.56 14.13 -1.62
N SER A 411 -2.49 13.06 -2.41
CA SER A 411 -2.80 11.71 -1.94
C SER A 411 -1.84 11.31 -0.82
N GLU A 412 -2.19 10.27 -0.06
CA GLU A 412 -1.35 9.78 1.03
C GLU A 412 0.11 9.61 0.58
N ILE A 413 1.02 10.23 1.33
CA ILE A 413 2.46 10.26 1.04
C ILE A 413 3.04 8.85 0.89
N ILE A 414 2.59 7.91 1.71
CA ILE A 414 3.02 6.51 1.68
C ILE A 414 2.75 5.87 0.31
N GLY A 415 1.59 6.13 -0.29
CA GLY A 415 1.24 5.61 -1.62
C GLY A 415 2.16 6.17 -2.71
N ARG A 416 2.55 7.46 -2.62
CA ARG A 416 3.47 8.12 -3.55
C ARG A 416 4.88 7.53 -3.42
N ILE A 417 5.42 7.46 -2.22
CA ILE A 417 6.75 6.89 -1.93
C ILE A 417 6.81 5.41 -2.37
N ARG A 418 5.80 4.60 -2.00
CA ARG A 418 5.75 3.18 -2.39
C ARG A 418 5.74 2.99 -3.91
N THR A 419 5.11 3.90 -4.65
CA THR A 419 5.15 3.87 -6.12
C THR A 419 6.57 4.05 -6.63
N VAL A 420 7.29 5.05 -6.12
CA VAL A 420 8.68 5.31 -6.53
C VAL A 420 9.61 4.14 -6.21
N THR A 421 9.53 3.60 -5.00
CA THR A 421 10.36 2.44 -4.59
C THR A 421 10.04 1.18 -5.41
N THR A 422 8.76 0.96 -5.75
CA THR A 422 8.36 -0.15 -6.63
C THR A 422 8.93 0.03 -8.04
N LEU A 423 8.84 1.25 -8.61
CA LEU A 423 9.41 1.53 -9.93
C LEU A 423 10.93 1.40 -9.94
N ALA A 424 11.61 1.81 -8.87
CA ALA A 424 13.05 1.66 -8.71
C ALA A 424 13.46 0.18 -8.64
N ALA A 425 12.77 -0.63 -7.83
CA ALA A 425 13.01 -2.08 -7.74
C ALA A 425 12.84 -2.78 -9.11
N GLN A 426 11.88 -2.32 -9.91
CA GLN A 426 11.61 -2.86 -11.25
C GLN A 426 12.50 -2.26 -12.35
N GLY A 427 13.40 -1.32 -12.06
CA GLY A 427 14.20 -0.62 -13.07
C GLY A 427 13.36 0.21 -14.05
N ARG A 428 12.28 0.83 -13.57
CA ARG A 428 11.28 1.55 -14.39
C ARG A 428 11.20 3.06 -14.07
N ILE A 429 12.09 3.58 -13.25
CA ILE A 429 12.27 5.00 -13.00
C ILE A 429 13.64 5.42 -13.49
N PHE A 430 13.70 6.57 -14.17
CA PHE A 430 14.93 7.13 -14.71
C PHE A 430 14.95 8.64 -14.47
N PHE A 431 16.15 9.24 -14.55
CA PHE A 431 16.32 10.70 -14.51
C PHE A 431 17.45 11.11 -15.47
N THR A 432 17.34 12.32 -16.00
CA THR A 432 18.35 12.91 -16.86
C THR A 432 19.39 13.66 -16.05
N GLU A 433 20.51 14.03 -16.69
CA GLU A 433 21.54 14.89 -16.11
C GLU A 433 21.06 16.31 -15.74
N GLU A 434 19.85 16.70 -16.12
CA GLU A 434 19.24 17.99 -15.79
C GLU A 434 18.44 17.96 -14.46
N CYS A 435 18.59 16.89 -13.69
CA CYS A 435 17.82 16.61 -12.47
C CYS A 435 18.64 16.73 -11.18
N GLU A 436 19.60 17.64 -11.11
CA GLU A 436 20.52 17.77 -9.97
C GLU A 436 19.78 17.94 -8.63
N THR A 437 18.77 18.82 -8.57
CA THR A 437 18.00 19.02 -7.32
C THR A 437 17.18 17.79 -6.95
N PHE A 438 16.67 17.03 -7.94
CA PHE A 438 15.99 15.77 -7.69
C PHE A 438 16.95 14.69 -7.18
N GLU A 439 18.16 14.58 -7.78
CA GLU A 439 19.17 13.62 -7.32
C GLU A 439 19.56 13.87 -5.87
N GLU A 440 19.78 15.13 -5.51
CA GLU A 440 20.07 15.55 -4.14
C GLU A 440 18.90 15.20 -3.20
N ALA A 441 17.68 15.64 -3.54
CA ALA A 441 16.50 15.42 -2.74
C ALA A 441 16.19 13.93 -2.50
N ILE A 442 16.26 13.10 -3.55
CA ILE A 442 15.93 11.66 -3.46
C ILE A 442 16.98 10.87 -2.69
N SER A 443 18.26 11.29 -2.78
CA SER A 443 19.36 10.61 -2.09
C SER A 443 19.46 10.97 -0.61
N MET A 444 19.00 12.15 -0.22
CA MET A 444 19.05 12.63 1.18
C MET A 444 17.76 12.42 1.97
N ALA A 445 16.67 12.01 1.32
CA ALA A 445 15.41 11.79 1.99
C ALA A 445 15.49 10.67 3.04
N VAL A 446 15.20 11.01 4.30
CA VAL A 446 15.21 10.07 5.42
C VAL A 446 13.85 10.02 6.10
N TRP A 447 13.59 8.91 6.77
CA TRP A 447 12.40 8.75 7.59
C TRP A 447 12.52 9.53 8.91
N ASN A 448 11.37 9.98 9.41
CA ASN A 448 11.30 10.61 10.73
C ASN A 448 11.20 9.51 11.83
N PRO A 449 12.31 9.19 12.53
CA PRO A 449 12.33 8.10 13.51
C PRO A 449 11.53 8.42 14.79
N LYS A 450 11.15 9.68 14.98
CA LYS A 450 10.37 10.13 16.16
C LYS A 450 8.87 9.88 16.01
N LYS A 451 8.42 9.61 14.78
CA LYS A 451 7.01 9.36 14.48
C LYS A 451 6.72 7.85 14.42
N ILE A 452 5.58 7.47 14.96
CA ILE A 452 5.07 6.10 14.81
C ILE A 452 4.52 5.88 13.40
N GLU A 453 3.90 6.90 12.85
CA GLU A 453 3.43 6.93 11.47
C GLU A 453 4.60 7.11 10.50
N LEU A 454 4.48 6.54 9.31
CA LEU A 454 5.48 6.68 8.26
C LEU A 454 5.44 8.10 7.69
N GLU A 455 6.43 8.90 8.03
CA GLU A 455 6.57 10.29 7.62
C GLU A 455 8.03 10.58 7.24
N ARG A 456 8.25 11.35 6.18
CA ARG A 456 9.59 11.88 5.86
C ARG A 456 9.99 12.91 6.90
N LEU A 457 11.29 12.95 7.20
CA LEU A 457 11.84 14.01 8.06
C LEU A 457 11.81 15.34 7.29
N ASP A 458 11.07 16.30 7.84
CA ASP A 458 10.95 17.66 7.34
C ASP A 458 11.44 18.62 8.44
N ASP A 459 12.75 18.84 8.49
CA ASP A 459 13.42 19.70 9.47
C ASP A 459 14.41 20.68 8.80
N GLY A 460 14.30 20.82 7.48
CA GLY A 460 15.15 21.69 6.67
C GLY A 460 16.50 21.06 6.28
N THR A 461 16.78 19.81 6.68
CA THR A 461 18.01 19.10 6.27
C THR A 461 17.87 18.36 4.95
N SER A 462 16.63 18.14 4.48
CA SER A 462 16.32 17.50 3.20
C SER A 462 15.45 18.42 2.33
N ASP A 463 15.61 18.34 1.03
CA ASP A 463 14.80 19.07 0.04
C ASP A 463 13.45 18.33 -0.18
N ILE A 464 12.48 18.59 0.69
CA ILE A 464 11.14 18.03 0.59
C ILE A 464 10.34 18.69 -0.53
N ASP A 465 10.59 19.97 -0.80
CA ASP A 465 9.90 20.75 -1.83
C ASP A 465 10.07 20.11 -3.22
N THR A 466 11.30 19.72 -3.58
CA THR A 466 11.56 19.02 -4.85
C THR A 466 10.90 17.66 -4.91
N LEU A 467 10.86 16.90 -3.80
CA LEU A 467 10.18 15.61 -3.74
C LEU A 467 8.66 15.75 -3.89
N ASP A 468 8.05 16.73 -3.23
CA ASP A 468 6.61 16.97 -3.35
C ASP A 468 6.25 17.44 -4.77
N ALA A 469 7.01 18.36 -5.35
CA ALA A 469 6.85 18.75 -6.75
C ALA A 469 6.96 17.55 -7.70
N PHE A 470 7.93 16.67 -7.50
CA PHE A 470 8.08 15.43 -8.26
C PHE A 470 6.84 14.52 -8.12
N GLU A 471 6.41 14.28 -6.91
CA GLU A 471 5.30 13.37 -6.62
C GLU A 471 3.96 13.88 -7.18
N TYR A 472 3.73 15.20 -7.24
CA TYR A 472 2.54 15.78 -7.86
C TYR A 472 2.43 15.46 -9.35
N THR A 473 3.54 15.25 -10.06
CA THR A 473 3.52 14.95 -11.50
C THR A 473 2.85 13.63 -11.85
N PHE A 474 2.95 12.63 -10.97
CA PHE A 474 2.50 11.27 -11.26
C PHE A 474 1.39 10.73 -10.33
N GLU A 475 1.06 11.40 -9.22
CA GLU A 475 0.13 10.87 -8.22
C GLU A 475 -1.24 10.47 -8.79
N LYS A 476 -1.73 11.19 -9.82
CA LYS A 476 -2.97 10.84 -10.52
C LYS A 476 -2.81 9.62 -11.45
N ARG A 477 -1.60 9.14 -11.65
CA ARG A 477 -1.24 8.03 -12.53
C ARG A 477 -0.73 6.78 -11.82
N ILE A 478 -0.66 6.79 -10.49
CA ILE A 478 -0.14 5.68 -9.65
C ILE A 478 -0.71 4.32 -10.09
N LYS A 479 -2.03 4.21 -10.26
CA LYS A 479 -2.65 2.94 -10.67
C LYS A 479 -2.15 2.46 -12.04
N LYS A 480 -1.94 3.38 -12.98
CA LYS A 480 -1.45 3.06 -14.33
C LYS A 480 0.03 2.68 -14.31
N LEU A 481 0.85 3.42 -13.57
CA LEU A 481 2.28 3.12 -13.42
C LEU A 481 2.50 1.75 -12.76
N LEU A 482 1.75 1.42 -11.72
CA LEU A 482 1.85 0.13 -11.05
C LEU A 482 1.31 -1.03 -11.89
N SER A 483 0.33 -0.79 -12.79
CA SER A 483 -0.19 -1.81 -13.71
C SER A 483 0.62 -1.93 -15.01
N GLY A 484 1.46 -0.95 -15.35
CA GLY A 484 2.24 -0.92 -16.60
C GLY A 484 3.18 -2.11 -16.78
N ALA A 485 3.63 -2.74 -15.69
CA ALA A 485 4.42 -3.99 -15.75
C ALA A 485 3.61 -5.23 -16.17
N ALA A 486 2.29 -5.21 -16.02
CA ALA A 486 1.44 -6.36 -16.34
C ALA A 486 1.19 -6.54 -17.86
N TRP A 487 1.42 -5.50 -18.67
CA TRP A 487 1.19 -5.54 -20.13
C TRP A 487 2.18 -6.42 -20.90
N GLU A 488 3.42 -6.57 -20.41
CA GLU A 488 4.43 -7.40 -21.08
C GLU A 488 4.19 -8.90 -20.88
N VAL A 489 3.57 -9.30 -19.78
CA VAL A 489 3.28 -10.72 -19.49
C VAL A 489 2.08 -11.25 -20.30
N THR A 490 1.17 -10.39 -20.74
CA THR A 490 -0.04 -10.78 -21.49
C THR A 490 0.13 -10.65 -23.00
N GLY A 491 1.21 -10.02 -23.50
CA GLY A 491 1.45 -9.78 -24.92
C GLY A 491 2.10 -10.96 -25.70
N ASN A 492 2.54 -12.00 -25.02
CA ASN A 492 3.11 -13.19 -25.63
C ASN A 492 2.35 -14.46 -25.22
N GLY A 493 1.17 -14.66 -25.77
CA GLY A 493 0.55 -15.98 -25.67
C GLY A 493 -0.97 -15.96 -25.56
N ILE A 494 -1.65 -15.68 -26.65
CA ILE A 494 -2.92 -16.33 -26.98
C ILE A 494 -2.86 -16.63 -28.48
N TYR A 495 -2.55 -17.85 -28.80
CA TYR A 495 -3.08 -18.59 -29.91
C TYR A 495 -3.72 -19.86 -29.34
#